data_6a812d49337b1b33d01ec583fc098e0a
#
_entry.id   6a812d49337b1b33d01ec583fc098e0a
#
_cell.length_a   1.000
_cell.length_b   1.000
_cell.length_c   1.000
_cell.angle_alpha   90.00
_cell.angle_beta   90.00
_cell.angle_gamma   90.00
#
_symmetry.space_group_name_H-M   'P 1'
#
loop_
_entity.id
_entity.type
_entity.pdbx_description
1 polymer ?
#
loop_
_entity_poly.entity_id
_entity_poly.type
_entity_poly.pdbx_seq_one_letter_code
_entity_poly.pdbx_strand_id
1 'polypeptide(L)'
;MSIDLHLHTTASDGTDSPATLVKRAHGCGISVISVTDHDTVAGIAEARSLLSCGMRLVNGVEFSSAVFGDGGFRCHILGYGIDVDSPAIKHAIDEGMKKRREKLYGRLNYIRSGFGISFSKEEIEELEAMNAVSKLHIANLLIKHGHASTIGEAIDRYMGKKAPDDRIDAALAIDSIIAAGGVPVYAHPIGGEREERIDKNELYRRAEILHGMGVIGLEAYYSRYTAADRAPILETASALGMLVSGGSDYHGENKTVPLGCLDADGVRIADSLITVLERL
;
A
#
# COMPACT_ATOMS: atom_id res chain seq x y z
N MET A 1 7.70 17.56 14.59
CA MET A 1 6.47 16.88 14.13
C MET A 1 6.79 15.42 13.94
N SER A 2 5.83 14.52 13.92
CA SER A 2 6.03 13.12 13.53
C SER A 2 5.11 12.83 12.35
N ILE A 3 5.58 12.09 11.37
CA ILE A 3 4.92 11.91 10.07
C ILE A 3 4.73 10.43 9.81
N ASP A 4 3.60 10.05 9.22
CA ASP A 4 3.37 8.72 8.66
C ASP A 4 2.48 8.84 7.43
N LEU A 5 3.07 8.65 6.25
CA LEU A 5 2.38 8.86 4.98
C LEU A 5 1.89 7.56 4.33
N HIS A 6 1.98 6.41 5.01
CA HIS A 6 1.57 5.13 4.44
C HIS A 6 0.80 4.31 5.47
N LEU A 7 -0.54 4.46 5.45
CA LEU A 7 -1.44 3.90 6.46
C LEU A 7 -2.66 3.26 5.83
N HIS A 8 -3.05 2.09 6.34
CA HIS A 8 -4.22 1.34 5.88
C HIS A 8 -5.28 1.24 6.96
N THR A 9 -6.55 1.27 6.53
CA THR A 9 -7.72 1.20 7.38
C THR A 9 -8.62 0.02 7.00
N THR A 10 -9.74 -0.14 7.70
CA THR A 10 -10.79 -1.10 7.30
C THR A 10 -11.47 -0.76 5.97
N ALA A 11 -11.15 0.38 5.35
CA ALA A 11 -11.58 0.66 3.99
C ALA A 11 -10.84 -0.20 2.96
N SER A 12 -9.65 -0.74 3.31
CA SER A 12 -8.95 -1.76 2.53
C SER A 12 -8.67 -3.00 3.38
N ASP A 13 -7.48 -3.20 3.86
CA ASP A 13 -7.04 -4.41 4.55
C ASP A 13 -6.33 -4.14 5.89
N GLY A 14 -6.46 -2.95 6.43
CA GLY A 14 -6.16 -2.67 7.83
C GLY A 14 -7.27 -3.16 8.77
N THR A 15 -6.96 -3.28 10.07
CA THR A 15 -7.94 -3.67 11.09
C THR A 15 -8.52 -2.49 11.87
N ASP A 16 -7.88 -1.33 11.81
CA ASP A 16 -8.38 -0.12 12.45
C ASP A 16 -9.34 0.63 11.50
N SER A 17 -10.50 1.06 12.01
CA SER A 17 -11.33 2.02 11.26
C SER A 17 -10.58 3.33 11.06
N PRO A 18 -10.93 4.15 10.05
CA PRO A 18 -10.32 5.47 9.87
C PRO A 18 -10.37 6.32 11.16
N ALA A 19 -11.47 6.24 11.91
CA ALA A 19 -11.63 6.87 13.21
C ALA A 19 -10.59 6.39 14.25
N THR A 20 -10.43 5.09 14.35
CA THR A 20 -9.47 4.46 15.28
C THR A 20 -8.04 4.82 14.90
N LEU A 21 -7.71 4.80 13.61
CA LEU A 21 -6.40 5.15 13.09
C LEU A 21 -6.02 6.60 13.46
N VAL A 22 -6.91 7.58 13.20
CA VAL A 22 -6.67 9.00 13.53
C VAL A 22 -6.44 9.18 15.03
N LYS A 23 -7.27 8.55 15.87
CA LYS A 23 -7.13 8.60 17.33
C LYS A 23 -5.79 8.01 17.80
N ARG A 24 -5.39 6.87 17.26
CA ARG A 24 -4.10 6.23 17.58
C ARG A 24 -2.92 7.10 17.13
N ALA A 25 -2.96 7.63 15.90
CA ALA A 25 -1.92 8.50 15.37
C ALA A 25 -1.73 9.75 16.25
N HIS A 26 -2.82 10.39 16.67
CA HIS A 26 -2.78 11.49 17.62
C HIS A 26 -2.15 11.08 18.95
N GLY A 27 -2.57 9.94 19.50
CA GLY A 27 -2.02 9.39 20.76
C GLY A 27 -0.53 9.04 20.69
N CYS A 28 -0.01 8.73 19.49
CA CYS A 28 1.43 8.51 19.23
C CYS A 28 2.19 9.81 18.92
N GLY A 29 1.53 10.98 18.94
CA GLY A 29 2.14 12.28 18.65
C GLY A 29 2.45 12.48 17.16
N ILE A 30 1.78 11.74 16.26
CA ILE A 30 1.91 11.92 14.81
C ILE A 30 1.01 13.09 14.39
N SER A 31 1.58 14.06 13.70
CA SER A 31 0.90 15.30 13.31
C SER A 31 0.56 15.38 11.82
N VAL A 32 1.24 14.59 10.98
CA VAL A 32 0.95 14.49 9.55
C VAL A 32 0.75 13.04 9.19
N ILE A 33 -0.43 12.71 8.66
CA ILE A 33 -0.79 11.36 8.21
C ILE A 33 -1.29 11.37 6.79
N SER A 34 -1.12 10.24 6.08
CA SER A 34 -1.86 9.96 4.86
C SER A 34 -2.54 8.60 4.99
N VAL A 35 -3.84 8.56 4.75
CA VAL A 35 -4.59 7.32 4.57
C VAL A 35 -4.45 6.91 3.12
N THR A 36 -3.79 5.78 2.90
CA THR A 36 -3.38 5.27 1.58
C THR A 36 -3.94 3.88 1.34
N ASP A 37 -5.21 3.69 1.66
CA ASP A 37 -5.91 2.42 1.48
C ASP A 37 -5.73 1.87 0.06
N HIS A 38 -5.57 0.57 -0.06
CA HIS A 38 -5.36 -0.10 -1.34
C HIS A 38 -6.53 0.07 -2.30
N ASP A 39 -6.28 0.68 -3.46
CA ASP A 39 -7.22 0.86 -4.59
C ASP A 39 -8.55 1.50 -4.16
N THR A 40 -8.56 2.32 -3.10
CA THR A 40 -9.75 3.03 -2.62
C THR A 40 -9.40 4.31 -1.85
N VAL A 41 -10.31 5.26 -1.82
CA VAL A 41 -10.25 6.50 -1.02
C VAL A 41 -11.37 6.58 0.01
N ALA A 42 -12.10 5.47 0.21
CA ALA A 42 -13.32 5.46 1.03
C ALA A 42 -13.07 5.84 2.51
N GLY A 43 -11.87 5.56 3.05
CA GLY A 43 -11.50 5.90 4.43
C GLY A 43 -11.23 7.38 4.68
N ILE A 44 -10.95 8.17 3.63
CA ILE A 44 -10.45 9.55 3.77
C ILE A 44 -11.49 10.50 4.40
N ALA A 45 -12.75 10.41 3.98
CA ALA A 45 -13.80 11.31 4.47
C ALA A 45 -14.04 11.15 5.98
N GLU A 46 -14.09 9.90 6.46
CA GLU A 46 -14.23 9.59 7.88
C GLU A 46 -12.99 10.06 8.66
N ALA A 47 -11.78 9.72 8.20
CA ALA A 47 -10.54 10.16 8.83
C ALA A 47 -10.46 11.69 8.96
N ARG A 48 -10.85 12.41 7.90
CA ARG A 48 -10.86 13.89 7.87
C ARG A 48 -11.80 14.49 8.90
N SER A 49 -12.98 13.91 9.07
CA SER A 49 -14.00 14.43 10.01
C SER A 49 -13.58 14.32 11.48
N LEU A 50 -12.56 13.52 11.77
CA LEU A 50 -12.11 13.19 13.12
C LEU A 50 -10.70 13.69 13.45
N LEU A 51 -10.12 14.50 12.58
CA LEU A 51 -8.80 15.08 12.82
C LEU A 51 -8.79 15.93 14.10
N SER A 52 -7.83 15.62 14.96
CA SER A 52 -7.56 16.45 16.16
C SER A 52 -6.88 17.75 15.77
N CYS A 53 -7.02 18.77 16.63
CA CYS A 53 -6.34 20.05 16.45
C CYS A 53 -4.82 19.84 16.31
N GLY A 54 -4.23 20.44 15.29
CA GLY A 54 -2.81 20.34 14.98
C GLY A 54 -2.41 19.11 14.13
N MET A 55 -3.35 18.25 13.78
CA MET A 55 -3.11 17.20 12.80
C MET A 55 -3.43 17.65 11.38
N ARG A 56 -2.65 17.13 10.42
CA ARG A 56 -2.87 17.31 8.98
C ARG A 56 -3.09 15.95 8.33
N LEU A 57 -4.16 15.81 7.56
CA LEU A 57 -4.41 14.66 6.68
C LEU A 57 -4.08 15.04 5.24
N VAL A 58 -3.17 14.28 4.65
CA VAL A 58 -2.91 14.26 3.20
C VAL A 58 -3.82 13.20 2.58
N ASN A 59 -4.62 13.56 1.57
CA ASN A 59 -5.39 12.57 0.82
C ASN A 59 -4.44 11.62 0.13
N GLY A 60 -4.64 10.31 0.28
CA GLY A 60 -3.77 9.31 -0.32
C GLY A 60 -4.53 8.12 -0.88
N VAL A 61 -3.81 7.33 -1.66
CA VAL A 61 -4.22 6.03 -2.18
C VAL A 61 -2.97 5.22 -2.44
N GLU A 62 -3.02 3.90 -2.28
CA GLU A 62 -1.99 2.98 -2.76
C GLU A 62 -2.56 2.08 -3.85
N PHE A 63 -2.15 2.28 -5.09
CA PHE A 63 -2.56 1.43 -6.20
C PHE A 63 -1.71 0.17 -6.30
N SER A 64 -2.36 -1.00 -6.29
CA SER A 64 -1.74 -2.29 -6.62
C SER A 64 -1.59 -2.43 -8.12
N SER A 65 -0.40 -2.14 -8.66
CA SER A 65 -0.15 -1.99 -10.10
C SER A 65 0.98 -2.87 -10.61
N ALA A 66 1.14 -2.91 -11.94
CA ALA A 66 2.25 -3.56 -12.61
C ALA A 66 2.65 -2.79 -13.86
N VAL A 67 3.94 -2.82 -14.18
CA VAL A 67 4.46 -2.48 -15.51
C VAL A 67 4.39 -3.75 -16.35
N PHE A 68 3.70 -3.71 -17.47
CA PHE A 68 3.55 -4.84 -18.38
C PHE A 68 4.58 -4.83 -19.51
N GLY A 69 4.76 -5.97 -20.18
CA GLY A 69 5.69 -6.15 -21.31
C GLY A 69 7.02 -6.77 -20.89
N ASP A 70 7.99 -6.75 -21.81
CA ASP A 70 9.32 -7.31 -21.58
C ASP A 70 10.04 -6.57 -20.45
N GLY A 71 10.51 -7.32 -19.45
CA GLY A 71 11.12 -6.74 -18.26
C GLY A 71 10.11 -6.09 -17.30
N GLY A 72 8.81 -6.38 -17.45
CA GLY A 72 7.74 -5.89 -16.58
C GLY A 72 7.88 -6.39 -15.15
N PHE A 73 7.24 -5.68 -14.22
CA PHE A 73 7.32 -5.98 -12.80
C PHE A 73 6.08 -5.49 -12.05
N ARG A 74 5.82 -6.08 -10.90
CA ARG A 74 4.79 -5.62 -9.96
C ARG A 74 5.33 -4.48 -9.14
N CYS A 75 4.48 -3.49 -8.87
CA CYS A 75 4.78 -2.35 -8.01
C CYS A 75 3.53 -1.87 -7.30
N HIS A 76 3.73 -1.11 -6.24
CA HIS A 76 2.69 -0.29 -5.65
C HIS A 76 3.03 1.18 -5.89
N ILE A 77 2.01 1.96 -6.24
CA ILE A 77 2.15 3.40 -6.47
C ILE A 77 1.29 4.14 -5.46
N LEU A 78 1.94 4.88 -4.58
CA LEU A 78 1.29 5.82 -3.67
C LEU A 78 0.94 7.10 -4.41
N GLY A 79 -0.27 7.58 -4.24
CA GLY A 79 -0.70 8.89 -4.68
C GLY A 79 -0.95 9.78 -3.48
N TYR A 80 -0.26 10.92 -3.37
CA TYR A 80 -0.46 11.88 -2.30
C TYR A 80 -1.07 13.18 -2.79
N GLY A 81 -1.88 13.84 -1.95
CA GLY A 81 -2.46 15.15 -2.26
C GLY A 81 -3.52 15.12 -3.35
N ILE A 82 -4.07 13.95 -3.65
CA ILE A 82 -5.07 13.77 -4.70
C ILE A 82 -6.40 14.46 -4.40
N ASP A 83 -7.04 14.98 -5.43
CA ASP A 83 -8.47 15.26 -5.41
C ASP A 83 -9.25 13.96 -5.49
N VAL A 84 -9.87 13.57 -4.37
CA VAL A 84 -10.65 12.31 -4.25
C VAL A 84 -11.88 12.27 -5.14
N ASP A 85 -12.34 13.44 -5.61
CA ASP A 85 -13.49 13.57 -6.49
C ASP A 85 -13.12 13.59 -7.97
N SER A 86 -11.83 13.61 -8.29
CA SER A 86 -11.34 13.55 -9.67
C SER A 86 -11.90 12.34 -10.42
N PRO A 87 -12.47 12.55 -11.64
CA PRO A 87 -12.92 11.44 -12.49
C PRO A 87 -11.82 10.43 -12.82
N ALA A 88 -10.56 10.89 -12.95
CA ALA A 88 -9.42 10.03 -13.23
C ALA A 88 -9.13 9.07 -12.07
N ILE A 89 -9.14 9.55 -10.83
CA ILE A 89 -8.97 8.72 -9.64
C ILE A 89 -10.12 7.71 -9.52
N LYS A 90 -11.36 8.16 -9.70
CA LYS A 90 -12.53 7.26 -9.65
C LYS A 90 -12.42 6.15 -10.68
N HIS A 91 -12.01 6.46 -11.91
CA HIS A 91 -11.78 5.46 -12.95
C HIS A 91 -10.68 4.44 -12.57
N ALA A 92 -9.53 4.90 -12.07
CA ALA A 92 -8.45 4.01 -11.66
C ALA A 92 -8.87 3.12 -10.47
N ILE A 93 -9.64 3.66 -9.52
CA ILE A 93 -10.23 2.89 -8.40
C ILE A 93 -11.19 1.82 -8.94
N ASP A 94 -12.08 2.15 -9.86
CA ASP A 94 -13.05 1.19 -10.44
C ASP A 94 -12.32 0.03 -11.13
N GLU A 95 -11.27 0.32 -11.90
CA GLU A 95 -10.44 -0.72 -12.54
C GLU A 95 -9.64 -1.53 -11.48
N GLY A 96 -9.10 -0.89 -10.45
CA GLY A 96 -8.44 -1.56 -9.32
C GLY A 96 -9.38 -2.51 -8.59
N MET A 97 -10.59 -2.06 -8.28
CA MET A 97 -11.64 -2.87 -7.65
C MET A 97 -12.06 -4.06 -8.51
N LYS A 98 -12.17 -3.88 -9.82
CA LYS A 98 -12.46 -4.96 -10.76
C LYS A 98 -11.35 -6.01 -10.72
N LYS A 99 -10.06 -5.59 -10.78
CA LYS A 99 -8.91 -6.49 -10.67
C LYS A 99 -8.86 -7.22 -9.32
N ARG A 100 -9.25 -6.57 -8.23
CA ARG A 100 -9.37 -7.21 -6.92
C ARG A 100 -10.43 -8.30 -6.90
N ARG A 101 -11.58 -8.09 -7.52
CA ARG A 101 -12.63 -9.12 -7.64
C ARG A 101 -12.17 -10.29 -8.50
N GLU A 102 -11.57 -10.05 -9.66
CA GLU A 102 -10.98 -11.09 -10.51
C GLU A 102 -9.96 -11.92 -9.71
N LYS A 103 -9.09 -11.25 -8.96
CA LYS A 103 -8.09 -11.85 -8.09
C LYS A 103 -8.71 -12.66 -6.93
N LEU A 104 -9.78 -12.18 -6.31
CA LEU A 104 -10.51 -12.90 -5.28
C LEU A 104 -10.98 -14.26 -5.82
N TYR A 105 -11.76 -14.26 -6.88
CA TYR A 105 -12.28 -15.50 -7.47
C TYR A 105 -11.17 -16.42 -7.97
N GLY A 106 -10.14 -15.87 -8.59
CA GLY A 106 -8.98 -16.63 -9.01
C GLY A 106 -8.30 -17.37 -7.85
N ARG A 107 -8.11 -16.66 -6.72
CA ARG A 107 -7.51 -17.25 -5.50
C ARG A 107 -8.42 -18.28 -4.83
N LEU A 108 -9.70 -17.98 -4.69
CA LEU A 108 -10.67 -18.95 -4.14
C LEU A 108 -10.72 -20.22 -4.99
N ASN A 109 -10.72 -20.11 -6.31
CA ASN A 109 -10.66 -21.25 -7.22
C ASN A 109 -9.32 -22.00 -7.13
N TYR A 110 -8.19 -21.29 -7.01
CA TYR A 110 -6.87 -21.89 -6.81
C TYR A 110 -6.82 -22.70 -5.49
N ILE A 111 -7.34 -22.14 -4.39
CA ILE A 111 -7.42 -22.81 -3.10
C ILE A 111 -8.31 -24.04 -3.16
N ARG A 112 -9.48 -23.92 -3.79
CA ARG A 112 -10.41 -25.05 -3.97
C ARG A 112 -9.79 -26.17 -4.78
N SER A 113 -9.19 -25.85 -5.92
CA SER A 113 -8.65 -26.84 -6.85
C SER A 113 -7.36 -27.51 -6.35
N GLY A 114 -6.50 -26.73 -5.67
CA GLY A 114 -5.20 -27.20 -5.20
C GLY A 114 -5.22 -27.87 -3.83
N PHE A 115 -6.17 -27.46 -2.96
CA PHE A 115 -6.18 -27.88 -1.56
C PHE A 115 -7.52 -28.46 -1.10
N GLY A 116 -8.55 -28.47 -1.95
CA GLY A 116 -9.87 -28.99 -1.60
C GLY A 116 -10.64 -28.15 -0.59
N ILE A 117 -10.22 -26.89 -0.34
CA ILE A 117 -10.84 -25.99 0.62
C ILE A 117 -11.87 -25.11 -0.09
N SER A 118 -13.09 -25.06 0.47
CA SER A 118 -14.17 -24.22 -0.02
C SER A 118 -14.77 -23.42 1.14
N PHE A 119 -15.25 -22.22 0.84
CA PHE A 119 -15.90 -21.34 1.79
C PHE A 119 -17.41 -21.28 1.51
N SER A 120 -18.20 -20.89 2.49
CA SER A 120 -19.64 -20.78 2.33
C SER A 120 -20.00 -19.62 1.36
N LYS A 121 -21.23 -19.64 0.86
CA LYS A 121 -21.73 -18.57 -0.01
C LYS A 121 -21.74 -17.23 0.73
N GLU A 122 -22.17 -17.25 1.98
CA GLU A 122 -22.25 -16.08 2.84
C GLU A 122 -20.85 -15.48 3.09
N GLU A 123 -19.82 -16.31 3.33
CA GLU A 123 -18.45 -15.86 3.52
C GLU A 123 -17.85 -15.26 2.24
N ILE A 124 -18.21 -15.79 1.08
CA ILE A 124 -17.80 -15.22 -0.21
C ILE A 124 -18.50 -13.88 -0.45
N GLU A 125 -19.80 -13.76 -0.16
CA GLU A 125 -20.57 -12.52 -0.26
C GLU A 125 -20.03 -11.44 0.70
N GLU A 126 -19.59 -11.82 1.91
CA GLU A 126 -18.92 -10.91 2.83
C GLU A 126 -17.60 -10.37 2.24
N LEU A 127 -16.77 -11.22 1.62
CA LEU A 127 -15.54 -10.80 0.94
C LEU A 127 -15.83 -9.88 -0.26
N GLU A 128 -16.89 -10.16 -1.02
CA GLU A 128 -17.30 -9.34 -2.18
C GLU A 128 -17.79 -7.96 -1.78
N ALA A 129 -18.43 -7.85 -0.63
CA ALA A 129 -18.96 -6.61 -0.10
C ALA A 129 -17.87 -5.65 0.41
N MET A 130 -16.64 -6.12 0.59
CA MET A 130 -15.53 -5.28 1.03
C MET A 130 -15.11 -4.30 -0.07
N ASN A 131 -14.79 -3.07 0.30
CA ASN A 131 -14.33 -2.05 -0.65
C ASN A 131 -13.04 -2.46 -1.37
N ALA A 132 -12.08 -3.06 -0.66
CA ALA A 132 -10.82 -3.49 -1.27
C ALA A 132 -10.34 -4.83 -0.72
N VAL A 133 -11.02 -5.91 -1.12
CA VAL A 133 -10.65 -7.27 -0.70
C VAL A 133 -9.21 -7.62 -1.07
N SER A 134 -8.46 -8.20 -0.12
CA SER A 134 -7.05 -8.55 -0.27
C SER A 134 -6.75 -10.01 0.11
N LYS A 135 -5.51 -10.44 -0.08
CA LYS A 135 -5.03 -11.76 0.41
C LYS A 135 -5.12 -11.89 1.94
N LEU A 136 -5.08 -10.77 2.69
CA LEU A 136 -5.17 -10.79 4.15
C LEU A 136 -6.58 -11.24 4.61
N HIS A 137 -7.63 -10.80 3.93
CA HIS A 137 -9.00 -11.23 4.23
C HIS A 137 -9.19 -12.73 3.99
N ILE A 138 -8.65 -13.27 2.88
CA ILE A 138 -8.67 -14.72 2.61
C ILE A 138 -7.84 -15.49 3.64
N ALA A 139 -6.67 -14.95 4.05
CA ALA A 139 -5.83 -15.55 5.08
C ALA A 139 -6.55 -15.62 6.42
N ASN A 140 -7.23 -14.55 6.84
CA ASN A 140 -8.05 -14.54 8.05
C ASN A 140 -9.17 -15.58 7.99
N LEU A 141 -9.79 -15.77 6.82
CA LEU A 141 -10.81 -16.79 6.63
C LEU A 141 -10.23 -18.21 6.74
N LEU A 142 -9.05 -18.47 6.16
CA LEU A 142 -8.33 -19.74 6.32
C LEU A 142 -7.97 -20.02 7.79
N ILE A 143 -7.57 -19.01 8.55
CA ILE A 143 -7.30 -19.13 9.99
C ILE A 143 -8.58 -19.44 10.76
N LYS A 144 -9.67 -18.72 10.48
CA LYS A 144 -10.99 -18.96 11.09
C LYS A 144 -11.45 -20.41 10.94
N HIS A 145 -11.16 -21.03 9.78
CA HIS A 145 -11.46 -22.42 9.50
C HIS A 145 -10.38 -23.44 9.96
N GLY A 146 -9.34 -22.99 10.66
CA GLY A 146 -8.29 -23.85 11.19
C GLY A 146 -7.32 -24.42 10.16
N HIS A 147 -7.29 -23.86 8.95
CA HIS A 147 -6.36 -24.30 7.90
C HIS A 147 -4.96 -23.73 8.08
N ALA A 148 -4.82 -22.62 8.81
CA ALA A 148 -3.55 -22.00 9.16
C ALA A 148 -3.62 -21.39 10.57
N SER A 149 -2.46 -21.20 11.20
CA SER A 149 -2.34 -20.60 12.53
C SER A 149 -1.95 -19.11 12.48
N THR A 150 -1.40 -18.67 11.36
CA THR A 150 -0.95 -17.29 11.15
C THR A 150 -1.26 -16.82 9.74
N ILE A 151 -1.37 -15.50 9.57
CA ILE A 151 -1.52 -14.86 8.24
C ILE A 151 -0.38 -15.31 7.31
N GLY A 152 0.83 -15.37 7.86
CA GLY A 152 1.99 -15.81 7.13
C GLY A 152 1.87 -17.20 6.56
N GLU A 153 1.55 -18.16 7.40
CA GLU A 153 1.34 -19.55 6.99
C GLU A 153 0.23 -19.65 5.93
N ALA A 154 -0.88 -18.94 6.15
CA ALA A 154 -2.00 -18.94 5.21
C ALA A 154 -1.59 -18.44 3.82
N ILE A 155 -0.85 -17.34 3.75
CA ILE A 155 -0.40 -16.76 2.49
C ILE A 155 0.62 -17.68 1.80
N ASP A 156 1.66 -18.11 2.51
CA ASP A 156 2.76 -18.88 1.93
C ASP A 156 2.29 -20.25 1.42
N ARG A 157 1.40 -20.91 2.18
CA ARG A 157 0.91 -22.23 1.86
C ARG A 157 -0.17 -22.24 0.78
N TYR A 158 -1.15 -21.31 0.87
CA TYR A 158 -2.37 -21.35 0.05
C TYR A 158 -2.43 -20.28 -1.03
N MET A 159 -1.64 -19.21 -0.95
CA MET A 159 -1.69 -18.08 -1.87
C MET A 159 -0.29 -17.60 -2.31
N GLY A 160 0.68 -18.53 -2.38
CA GLY A 160 2.05 -18.23 -2.80
C GLY A 160 2.16 -17.72 -4.24
N LYS A 161 3.40 -17.64 -4.77
CA LYS A 161 3.73 -17.05 -6.09
C LYS A 161 2.88 -17.54 -7.28
N LYS A 162 2.24 -18.72 -7.17
CA LYS A 162 1.42 -19.32 -8.25
C LYS A 162 -0.04 -18.88 -8.21
N ALA A 163 -0.51 -18.29 -7.13
CA ALA A 163 -1.89 -17.79 -7.06
C ALA A 163 -2.08 -16.57 -7.95
N PRO A 164 -3.28 -16.39 -8.56
CA PRO A 164 -3.58 -15.20 -9.38
C PRO A 164 -3.30 -13.89 -8.68
N ASP A 165 -2.69 -12.95 -9.38
CA ASP A 165 -2.35 -11.63 -8.87
C ASP A 165 -2.46 -10.56 -9.96
N ASP A 166 -3.69 -10.43 -10.50
CA ASP A 166 -4.03 -9.43 -11.49
C ASP A 166 -3.97 -8.02 -10.90
N ARG A 167 -3.44 -7.07 -11.66
CA ARG A 167 -3.19 -5.68 -11.22
C ARG A 167 -3.56 -4.71 -12.34
N ILE A 168 -3.79 -3.44 -11.98
CA ILE A 168 -3.93 -2.38 -12.99
C ILE A 168 -2.57 -2.04 -13.60
N ASP A 169 -2.61 -1.41 -14.78
CA ASP A 169 -1.40 -0.86 -15.39
C ASP A 169 -0.85 0.29 -14.51
N ALA A 170 0.46 0.29 -14.29
CA ALA A 170 1.14 1.35 -13.56
C ALA A 170 0.96 2.71 -14.25
N ALA A 171 0.88 2.76 -15.59
CA ALA A 171 0.58 3.98 -16.31
C ALA A 171 -0.79 4.55 -15.94
N LEU A 172 -1.83 3.71 -15.88
CA LEU A 172 -3.16 4.15 -15.45
C LEU A 172 -3.14 4.73 -14.03
N ALA A 173 -2.47 4.07 -13.09
CA ALA A 173 -2.34 4.55 -11.72
C ALA A 173 -1.64 5.92 -11.65
N ILE A 174 -0.48 6.03 -12.31
CA ILE A 174 0.35 7.25 -12.32
C ILE A 174 -0.40 8.42 -12.97
N ASP A 175 -0.94 8.22 -14.17
CA ASP A 175 -1.67 9.25 -14.92
C ASP A 175 -2.89 9.75 -14.14
N SER A 176 -3.60 8.84 -13.47
CA SER A 176 -4.76 9.20 -12.65
C SER A 176 -4.39 10.02 -11.42
N ILE A 177 -3.26 9.71 -10.75
CA ILE A 177 -2.73 10.50 -9.63
C ILE A 177 -2.35 11.91 -10.11
N ILE A 178 -1.64 12.01 -11.23
CA ILE A 178 -1.21 13.30 -11.81
C ILE A 178 -2.44 14.13 -12.22
N ALA A 179 -3.39 13.52 -12.92
CA ALA A 179 -4.62 14.19 -13.34
C ALA A 179 -5.49 14.68 -12.17
N ALA A 180 -5.36 14.06 -11.01
CA ALA A 180 -5.99 14.51 -9.77
C ALA A 180 -5.17 15.54 -8.99
N GLY A 181 -4.10 16.09 -9.57
CA GLY A 181 -3.22 17.07 -8.92
C GLY A 181 -2.30 16.47 -7.85
N GLY A 182 -2.22 15.15 -7.77
CA GLY A 182 -1.44 14.44 -6.76
C GLY A 182 0.01 14.16 -7.16
N VAL A 183 0.76 13.62 -6.22
CA VAL A 183 2.17 13.27 -6.30
C VAL A 183 2.32 11.75 -6.31
N PRO A 184 2.72 11.12 -7.44
CA PRO A 184 2.95 9.68 -7.50
C PRO A 184 4.32 9.31 -6.94
N VAL A 185 4.34 8.29 -6.07
CA VAL A 185 5.52 7.79 -5.37
C VAL A 185 5.59 6.27 -5.48
N TYR A 186 6.77 5.71 -5.76
CA TYR A 186 6.99 4.27 -5.74
C TYR A 186 7.09 3.77 -4.30
N ALA A 187 6.12 2.98 -3.87
CA ALA A 187 6.03 2.41 -2.53
C ALA A 187 7.06 1.29 -2.33
N HIS A 188 7.63 1.21 -1.13
CA HIS A 188 8.57 0.16 -0.67
C HIS A 188 9.42 -0.46 -1.80
N PRO A 189 10.24 0.33 -2.51
CA PRO A 189 10.78 0.02 -3.85
C PRO A 189 11.73 -1.18 -3.92
N ILE A 190 12.31 -1.62 -2.80
CA ILE A 190 13.15 -2.83 -2.76
C ILE A 190 12.40 -4.07 -2.24
N GLY A 191 11.08 -3.98 -2.11
CA GLY A 191 10.18 -5.02 -1.63
C GLY A 191 9.63 -4.73 -0.22
N GLY A 192 8.31 -4.81 -0.11
CA GLY A 192 7.56 -4.70 1.13
C GLY A 192 7.58 -5.98 1.96
N GLU A 193 6.59 -6.12 2.85
CA GLU A 193 6.45 -7.33 3.65
C GLU A 193 6.11 -8.53 2.75
N ARG A 194 6.89 -9.63 2.88
CA ARG A 194 6.74 -10.87 2.10
C ARG A 194 6.93 -10.73 0.59
N GLU A 195 7.47 -9.60 0.15
CA GLU A 195 7.93 -9.42 -1.22
C GLU A 195 9.40 -9.82 -1.36
N GLU A 196 9.76 -10.23 -2.57
CA GLU A 196 11.15 -10.56 -2.88
C GLU A 196 11.99 -9.28 -2.91
N ARG A 197 13.08 -9.28 -2.15
CA ARG A 197 14.03 -8.18 -2.16
C ARG A 197 14.75 -8.12 -3.49
N ILE A 198 14.83 -6.94 -4.06
CA ILE A 198 15.58 -6.67 -5.28
C ILE A 198 16.92 -6.00 -4.95
N ASP A 199 17.89 -6.19 -5.83
CA ASP A 199 19.18 -5.56 -5.71
C ASP A 199 19.18 -4.09 -6.20
N LYS A 200 20.31 -3.41 -6.00
CA LYS A 200 20.48 -1.99 -6.36
C LYS A 200 20.30 -1.73 -7.88
N ASN A 201 20.74 -2.64 -8.74
CA ASN A 201 20.65 -2.46 -10.18
C ASN A 201 19.19 -2.56 -10.65
N GLU A 202 18.47 -3.54 -10.12
CA GLU A 202 17.04 -3.72 -10.40
C GLU A 202 16.21 -2.58 -9.81
N LEU A 203 16.56 -2.07 -8.62
CA LEU A 203 15.94 -0.89 -8.03
C LEU A 203 16.09 0.32 -8.98
N TYR A 204 17.33 0.61 -9.43
CA TYR A 204 17.57 1.72 -10.32
C TYR A 204 16.78 1.59 -11.63
N ARG A 205 16.83 0.40 -12.26
CA ARG A 205 16.08 0.12 -13.49
C ARG A 205 14.57 0.37 -13.33
N ARG A 206 13.96 -0.14 -12.23
CA ARG A 206 12.53 0.06 -11.98
C ARG A 206 12.19 1.52 -11.70
N ALA A 207 13.00 2.18 -10.88
CA ALA A 207 12.83 3.59 -10.55
C ALA A 207 12.94 4.48 -11.80
N GLU A 208 13.91 4.22 -12.68
CA GLU A 208 14.09 4.94 -13.95
C GLU A 208 12.89 4.76 -14.88
N ILE A 209 12.37 3.54 -15.03
CA ILE A 209 11.16 3.26 -15.82
C ILE A 209 9.97 4.03 -15.25
N LEU A 210 9.70 3.91 -13.94
CA LEU A 210 8.58 4.58 -13.29
C LEU A 210 8.73 6.11 -13.30
N HIS A 211 9.96 6.62 -13.17
CA HIS A 211 10.25 8.04 -13.30
C HIS A 211 9.93 8.56 -14.71
N GLY A 212 10.29 7.80 -15.75
CA GLY A 212 9.90 8.08 -17.13
C GLY A 212 8.40 8.07 -17.38
N MET A 213 7.63 7.37 -16.55
CA MET A 213 6.16 7.34 -16.54
C MET A 213 5.52 8.45 -15.70
N GLY A 214 6.33 9.24 -14.94
CA GLY A 214 5.84 10.37 -14.13
C GLY A 214 5.90 10.18 -12.62
N VAL A 215 6.41 9.06 -12.10
CA VAL A 215 6.69 8.92 -10.66
C VAL A 215 7.80 9.90 -10.28
N ILE A 216 7.55 10.71 -9.25
CA ILE A 216 8.50 11.74 -8.82
C ILE A 216 9.07 11.51 -7.42
N GLY A 217 8.75 10.41 -6.75
CA GLY A 217 9.29 10.08 -5.44
C GLY A 217 9.50 8.60 -5.21
N LEU A 218 10.37 8.27 -4.25
CA LEU A 218 10.63 6.92 -3.75
C LEU A 218 10.34 6.87 -2.24
N GLU A 219 9.68 5.82 -1.77
CA GLU A 219 9.52 5.56 -0.34
C GLU A 219 10.80 4.93 0.22
N ALA A 220 11.67 5.77 0.79
CA ALA A 220 12.94 5.33 1.35
C ALA A 220 12.85 5.03 2.85
N TYR A 221 12.00 5.74 3.57
CA TYR A 221 11.80 5.55 5.00
C TYR A 221 10.58 4.66 5.23
N TYR A 222 10.85 3.39 5.45
CA TYR A 222 9.85 2.33 5.56
C TYR A 222 10.13 1.45 6.77
N SER A 223 9.09 1.04 7.47
CA SER A 223 9.19 0.32 8.75
C SER A 223 10.08 -0.94 8.74
N ARG A 224 10.33 -1.52 7.58
CA ARG A 224 11.15 -2.74 7.43
C ARG A 224 12.49 -2.51 6.75
N TYR A 225 12.89 -1.25 6.61
CA TYR A 225 14.17 -0.88 6.01
C TYR A 225 15.16 -0.41 7.06
N THR A 226 16.30 -1.09 7.12
CA THR A 226 17.47 -0.66 7.88
C THR A 226 18.17 0.51 7.18
N ALA A 227 19.15 1.12 7.83
CA ALA A 227 20.00 2.14 7.20
C ALA A 227 20.70 1.61 5.92
N ALA A 228 21.10 0.33 5.92
CA ALA A 228 21.71 -0.32 4.76
C ALA A 228 20.72 -0.51 3.60
N ASP A 229 19.47 -0.84 3.88
CA ASP A 229 18.40 -0.94 2.88
C ASP A 229 18.07 0.43 2.25
N ARG A 230 18.08 1.49 3.05
CA ARG A 230 17.75 2.86 2.58
C ARG A 230 18.85 3.47 1.71
N ALA A 231 20.11 3.17 1.97
CA ALA A 231 21.22 3.79 1.25
C ALA A 231 21.08 3.72 -0.28
N PRO A 232 20.85 2.56 -0.92
CA PRO A 232 20.67 2.47 -2.36
C PRO A 232 19.41 3.20 -2.86
N ILE A 233 18.34 3.31 -2.04
CA ILE A 233 17.12 4.03 -2.42
C ILE A 233 17.40 5.54 -2.46
N LEU A 234 18.06 6.07 -1.44
CA LEU A 234 18.44 7.49 -1.38
C LEU A 234 19.44 7.87 -2.48
N GLU A 235 20.40 7.00 -2.80
CA GLU A 235 21.32 7.18 -3.92
C GLU A 235 20.56 7.22 -5.26
N THR A 236 19.61 6.30 -5.45
CA THR A 236 18.76 6.27 -6.66
C THR A 236 17.89 7.51 -6.76
N ALA A 237 17.24 7.92 -5.66
CA ALA A 237 16.44 9.15 -5.63
C ALA A 237 17.28 10.38 -6.00
N SER A 238 18.47 10.50 -5.43
CA SER A 238 19.41 11.59 -5.74
C SER A 238 19.85 11.58 -7.22
N ALA A 239 20.19 10.39 -7.75
CA ALA A 239 20.65 10.25 -9.14
C ALA A 239 19.57 10.61 -10.18
N LEU A 240 18.31 10.32 -9.88
CA LEU A 240 17.15 10.59 -10.75
C LEU A 240 16.44 11.93 -10.42
N GLY A 241 16.91 12.70 -9.43
CA GLY A 241 16.25 13.94 -9.00
C GLY A 241 14.87 13.71 -8.40
N MET A 242 14.63 12.55 -7.78
CA MET A 242 13.34 12.17 -7.19
C MET A 242 13.24 12.62 -5.74
N LEU A 243 12.02 12.86 -5.30
CA LEU A 243 11.69 13.15 -3.91
C LEU A 243 11.75 11.89 -3.04
N VAL A 244 11.79 12.08 -1.74
CA VAL A 244 11.82 11.02 -0.74
C VAL A 244 10.54 11.04 0.08
N SER A 245 9.91 9.87 0.23
CA SER A 245 8.75 9.64 1.08
C SER A 245 9.07 8.67 2.20
N GLY A 246 8.13 8.54 3.14
CA GLY A 246 8.19 7.57 4.20
C GLY A 246 6.86 7.33 4.89
N GLY A 247 6.66 6.08 5.30
CA GLY A 247 5.50 5.61 6.03
C GLY A 247 5.72 4.26 6.66
N SER A 248 4.86 3.92 7.61
CA SER A 248 4.98 2.66 8.34
C SER A 248 4.41 1.46 7.59
N ASP A 249 3.50 1.70 6.66
CA ASP A 249 2.67 0.65 6.04
C ASP A 249 1.88 -0.13 7.11
N TYR A 250 1.36 0.63 8.08
CA TYR A 250 0.59 0.10 9.21
C TYR A 250 -0.75 -0.48 8.75
N HIS A 251 -1.09 -1.68 9.26
CA HIS A 251 -2.34 -2.40 8.95
C HIS A 251 -3.08 -2.87 10.22
N GLY A 252 -2.81 -2.23 11.35
CA GLY A 252 -3.35 -2.71 12.63
C GLY A 252 -2.80 -4.07 13.02
N GLU A 253 -3.67 -5.00 13.39
CA GLU A 253 -3.27 -6.34 13.83
C GLU A 253 -2.82 -7.27 12.69
N ASN A 254 -3.10 -6.90 11.42
CA ASN A 254 -2.69 -7.68 10.25
C ASN A 254 -1.18 -7.63 9.98
N LYS A 255 -0.48 -6.62 10.50
CA LYS A 255 0.99 -6.50 10.45
C LYS A 255 1.55 -6.11 11.82
N THR A 256 2.72 -6.67 12.16
CA THR A 256 3.42 -6.35 13.41
C THR A 256 4.27 -5.09 13.29
N VAL A 257 3.71 -4.02 12.72
CA VAL A 257 4.40 -2.75 12.49
C VAL A 257 3.77 -1.68 13.39
N PRO A 258 4.56 -1.01 14.25
CA PRO A 258 4.05 0.11 15.02
C PRO A 258 3.72 1.31 14.14
N LEU A 259 2.64 1.99 14.45
CA LEU A 259 2.25 3.25 13.82
C LEU A 259 3.35 4.31 14.00
N GLY A 260 3.72 5.02 12.94
CA GLY A 260 4.78 6.03 12.94
C GLY A 260 6.21 5.46 12.91
N CYS A 261 6.35 4.14 12.76
CA CYS A 261 7.66 3.50 12.62
C CYS A 261 8.12 3.54 11.16
N LEU A 262 9.12 4.34 10.85
CA LEU A 262 9.67 4.56 9.51
C LEU A 262 11.07 3.93 9.32
N ASP A 263 11.46 3.03 10.21
CA ASP A 263 12.80 2.43 10.27
C ASP A 263 12.76 1.09 10.97
N ALA A 264 13.43 0.08 10.44
CA ALA A 264 13.43 -1.28 10.99
C ALA A 264 14.11 -1.39 12.36
N ASP A 265 15.06 -0.48 12.65
CA ASP A 265 15.79 -0.42 13.91
C ASP A 265 15.12 0.52 14.93
N GLY A 266 13.94 1.09 14.58
CA GLY A 266 13.18 2.02 15.43
C GLY A 266 13.80 3.41 15.54
N VAL A 267 14.71 3.77 14.63
CA VAL A 267 15.34 5.09 14.61
C VAL A 267 14.31 6.14 14.18
N ARG A 268 14.21 7.21 14.95
CA ARG A 268 13.33 8.33 14.61
C ARG A 268 13.85 9.06 13.38
N ILE A 269 13.02 9.17 12.35
CA ILE A 269 13.32 9.87 11.12
C ILE A 269 12.92 11.35 11.26
N ALA A 270 13.81 12.26 10.87
CA ALA A 270 13.52 13.68 10.88
C ALA A 270 12.58 14.05 9.72
N ASP A 271 11.59 14.90 9.98
CA ASP A 271 10.57 15.31 9.00
C ASP A 271 11.19 15.95 7.74
N SER A 272 12.30 16.68 7.91
CA SER A 272 13.04 17.31 6.81
C SER A 272 13.64 16.33 5.79
N LEU A 273 13.68 15.03 6.13
CA LEU A 273 14.12 13.98 5.21
C LEU A 273 12.98 13.46 4.31
N ILE A 274 11.75 13.83 4.61
CA ILE A 274 10.54 13.46 3.84
C ILE A 274 10.23 14.59 2.86
N THR A 275 11.02 14.69 1.79
CA THR A 275 10.97 15.84 0.87
C THR A 275 9.72 15.90 0.00
N VAL A 276 8.96 14.80 -0.11
CA VAL A 276 7.65 14.80 -0.77
C VAL A 276 6.68 15.82 -0.17
N LEU A 277 6.83 16.16 1.11
CA LEU A 277 6.00 17.17 1.80
C LEU A 277 6.12 18.58 1.21
N GLU A 278 7.20 18.88 0.47
CA GLU A 278 7.39 20.15 -0.22
C GLU A 278 6.43 20.34 -1.40
N ARG A 279 5.78 19.27 -1.82
CA ARG A 279 4.80 19.23 -2.93
C ARG A 279 3.36 19.05 -2.46
N LEU A 280 3.14 18.91 -1.17
CA LEU A 280 1.84 18.63 -0.53
C LEU A 280 1.36 19.86 0.32
#